data_8264c249cbb6b1a7183339ab743d7059
#
_entry.id   8264c249cbb6b1a7183339ab743d7059
#
_cell.length_a   1.000
_cell.length_b   1.000
_cell.length_c   1.000
_cell.angle_alpha   90.00
_cell.angle_beta   90.00
_cell.angle_gamma   90.00
#
_symmetry.space_group_name_H-M   'P 1'
#
loop_
_entity.id
_entity.type
_entity.pdbx_description
1 polymer ?
#
loop_
_entity_poly.entity_id
_entity_poly.type
_entity_poly.pdbx_seq_one_letter_code
_entity_poly.pdbx_strand_id
1 'polypeptide(L)'
;MQNDVDTQILMKNITKKYGEHLILENIDLQIRKGDFICIFGKSGGGKSTLLNIIGTLENYDSGDLISFSKLNPIRDAKDRDYLRREKIAYLFQNFALVENMTVEENMKLAIKYRKVKDKAGCITSALRAMGVSDKLKSKVFELSGGEQQRVAMARNMVKPFDILLADEPTGSLDYENKMIVIDSLIRLSNEGKTIVVVSHDNDFKQIANKSYLIESASIREMR
;
A
#
# COMPACT_ATOMS: atom_id res chain seq x y z
N MET A 1 -17.28 22.58 7.76
CA MET A 1 -16.96 21.14 7.90
C MET A 1 -15.71 21.06 8.76
N GLN A 2 -15.80 20.55 9.98
CA GLN A 2 -14.62 20.31 10.81
C GLN A 2 -13.75 19.28 10.08
N ASN A 3 -12.60 19.73 9.57
CA ASN A 3 -11.56 18.81 9.14
C ASN A 3 -11.06 18.11 10.43
N ASP A 4 -11.43 16.85 10.60
CA ASP A 4 -10.87 15.98 11.63
C ASP A 4 -9.37 15.91 11.32
N VAL A 5 -8.56 16.50 12.20
CA VAL A 5 -7.09 16.72 12.00
C VAL A 5 -6.37 15.40 11.71
N ASP A 6 -6.97 14.27 12.10
CA ASP A 6 -6.41 12.93 11.93
C ASP A 6 -6.82 12.24 10.62
N THR A 7 -7.70 12.82 9.82
CA THR A 7 -8.13 12.21 8.55
C THR A 7 -7.04 12.34 7.48
N GLN A 8 -6.51 11.20 7.04
CA GLN A 8 -5.53 11.14 5.95
C GLN A 8 -6.20 10.98 4.59
N ILE A 9 -7.23 10.12 4.51
CA ILE A 9 -7.99 9.86 3.28
C ILE A 9 -9.47 9.99 3.56
N LEU A 10 -10.18 10.71 2.70
CA LEU A 10 -11.63 10.79 2.71
C LEU A 10 -12.14 10.63 1.28
N MET A 11 -12.91 9.59 1.03
CA MET A 11 -13.62 9.34 -0.22
C MET A 11 -15.10 9.64 -0.01
N LYS A 12 -15.70 10.36 -0.95
CA LYS A 12 -17.13 10.72 -0.93
C LYS A 12 -17.77 10.41 -2.27
N ASN A 13 -18.74 9.50 -2.27
CA ASN A 13 -19.51 9.09 -3.44
C ASN A 13 -18.62 8.71 -4.64
N ILE A 14 -17.47 8.05 -4.37
CA ILE A 14 -16.56 7.64 -5.43
C ILE A 14 -17.21 6.54 -6.27
N THR A 15 -17.29 6.78 -7.58
CA THR A 15 -17.76 5.81 -8.55
C THR A 15 -16.69 5.56 -9.60
N LYS A 16 -16.51 4.27 -9.98
CA LYS A 16 -15.55 3.83 -10.99
C LYS A 16 -16.17 2.81 -11.92
N LYS A 17 -15.98 3.03 -13.22
CA LYS A 17 -16.39 2.11 -14.31
C LYS A 17 -15.21 1.81 -15.22
N TYR A 18 -15.26 0.64 -15.88
CA TYR A 18 -14.45 0.30 -17.04
C TYR A 18 -15.39 0.02 -18.21
N GLY A 19 -15.52 0.99 -19.13
CA GLY A 19 -16.58 0.97 -20.14
C GLY A 19 -17.96 0.96 -19.46
N GLU A 20 -18.77 -0.05 -19.76
CA GLU A 20 -20.09 -0.24 -19.13
C GLU A 20 -20.05 -1.01 -17.80
N HIS A 21 -18.89 -1.56 -17.42
CA HIS A 21 -18.77 -2.35 -16.20
C HIS A 21 -18.58 -1.47 -14.98
N LEU A 22 -19.57 -1.45 -14.09
CA LEU A 22 -19.50 -0.78 -12.79
C LEU A 22 -18.61 -1.58 -11.84
N ILE A 23 -17.56 -0.96 -11.32
CA ILE A 23 -16.59 -1.59 -10.42
C ILE A 23 -16.79 -1.11 -8.98
N LEU A 24 -16.98 0.19 -8.79
CA LEU A 24 -17.25 0.82 -7.50
C LEU A 24 -18.38 1.81 -7.69
N GLU A 25 -19.33 1.84 -6.75
CA GLU A 25 -20.50 2.70 -6.80
C GLU A 25 -20.71 3.42 -5.47
N ASN A 26 -20.70 4.75 -5.52
CA ASN A 26 -20.97 5.62 -4.37
C ASN A 26 -20.17 5.22 -3.11
N ILE A 27 -18.87 4.98 -3.27
CA ILE A 27 -18.00 4.57 -2.17
C ILE A 27 -17.73 5.75 -1.25
N ASP A 28 -18.11 5.59 0.01
CA ASP A 28 -17.73 6.46 1.12
C ASP A 28 -16.75 5.72 2.04
N LEU A 29 -15.55 6.29 2.24
CA LEU A 29 -14.53 5.69 3.09
C LEU A 29 -13.70 6.78 3.77
N GLN A 30 -13.51 6.66 5.07
CA GLN A 30 -12.61 7.50 5.84
C GLN A 30 -11.48 6.69 6.46
N ILE A 31 -10.24 7.12 6.23
CA ILE A 31 -9.03 6.52 6.81
C ILE A 31 -8.36 7.58 7.67
N ARG A 32 -8.17 7.26 8.96
CA ARG A 32 -7.50 8.13 9.92
C ARG A 32 -6.06 7.70 10.14
N LYS A 33 -5.25 8.61 10.63
CA LYS A 33 -3.88 8.33 11.03
C LYS A 33 -3.84 7.21 12.08
N GLY A 34 -2.98 6.20 11.84
CA GLY A 34 -2.81 5.05 12.71
C GLY A 34 -3.87 3.94 12.54
N ASP A 35 -4.82 4.10 11.60
CA ASP A 35 -5.74 3.01 11.27
C ASP A 35 -4.95 1.82 10.66
N PHE A 36 -5.30 0.61 11.08
CA PHE A 36 -4.98 -0.63 10.37
C PHE A 36 -6.28 -1.18 9.77
N ILE A 37 -6.45 -0.97 8.47
CA ILE A 37 -7.68 -1.34 7.77
C ILE A 37 -7.44 -2.58 6.90
N CYS A 38 -8.36 -3.54 6.96
CA CYS A 38 -8.42 -4.62 6.00
C CYS A 38 -9.71 -4.55 5.17
N ILE A 39 -9.58 -4.63 3.84
CA ILE A 39 -10.68 -4.63 2.89
C ILE A 39 -10.76 -6.00 2.24
N PHE A 40 -11.84 -6.70 2.53
CA PHE A 40 -12.15 -8.03 2.02
C PHE A 40 -13.06 -7.94 0.78
N GLY A 41 -13.13 -9.02 0.03
CA GLY A 41 -14.04 -9.17 -1.12
C GLY A 41 -13.55 -10.24 -2.08
N LYS A 42 -14.44 -10.69 -2.98
CA LYS A 42 -14.10 -11.68 -3.99
C LYS A 42 -13.03 -11.18 -4.96
N SER A 43 -12.32 -12.10 -5.62
CA SER A 43 -11.41 -11.74 -6.73
C SER A 43 -12.20 -11.01 -7.81
N GLY A 44 -11.62 -9.95 -8.39
CA GLY A 44 -12.32 -9.08 -9.35
C GLY A 44 -13.36 -8.13 -8.75
N GLY A 45 -13.59 -8.12 -7.43
CA GLY A 45 -14.61 -7.29 -6.77
C GLY A 45 -14.27 -5.81 -6.60
N GLY A 46 -13.20 -5.29 -7.21
CA GLY A 46 -12.85 -3.86 -7.15
C GLY A 46 -11.88 -3.47 -6.02
N LYS A 47 -11.37 -4.42 -5.23
CA LYS A 47 -10.44 -4.16 -4.12
C LYS A 47 -9.17 -3.41 -4.56
N SER A 48 -8.45 -3.94 -5.56
CA SER A 48 -7.23 -3.34 -6.10
C SER A 48 -7.53 -1.99 -6.77
N THR A 49 -8.69 -1.87 -7.43
CA THR A 49 -9.15 -0.59 -8.02
C THR A 49 -9.36 0.47 -6.93
N LEU A 50 -10.03 0.12 -5.82
CA LEU A 50 -10.19 1.03 -4.69
C LEU A 50 -8.83 1.44 -4.11
N LEU A 51 -7.92 0.47 -3.91
CA LEU A 51 -6.58 0.73 -3.39
C LEU A 51 -5.77 1.62 -4.34
N ASN A 52 -5.89 1.41 -5.66
CA ASN A 52 -5.23 2.23 -6.68
C ASN A 52 -5.76 3.67 -6.69
N ILE A 53 -7.06 3.88 -6.49
CA ILE A 53 -7.66 5.21 -6.37
C ILE A 53 -7.11 5.92 -5.11
N ILE A 54 -7.09 5.25 -3.96
CA ILE A 54 -6.49 5.76 -2.72
C ILE A 54 -5.02 6.13 -2.94
N GLY A 55 -4.28 5.26 -3.63
CA GLY A 55 -2.86 5.45 -3.99
C GLY A 55 -2.61 6.48 -5.09
N THR A 56 -3.67 7.12 -5.61
CA THR A 56 -3.61 8.05 -6.75
C THR A 56 -3.04 7.44 -8.03
N LEU A 57 -3.07 6.10 -8.16
CA LEU A 57 -2.58 5.36 -9.32
C LEU A 57 -3.63 5.25 -10.42
N GLU A 58 -4.91 5.38 -10.06
CA GLU A 58 -6.02 5.23 -10.97
C GLU A 58 -7.07 6.34 -10.79
N ASN A 59 -7.63 6.82 -11.92
CA ASN A 59 -8.72 7.79 -11.94
C ASN A 59 -10.05 7.14 -11.58
N TYR A 60 -11.00 7.98 -11.14
CA TYR A 60 -12.39 7.63 -10.90
C TYR A 60 -13.32 8.57 -11.71
N ASP A 61 -14.57 8.14 -11.91
CA ASP A 61 -15.50 8.83 -12.84
C ASP A 61 -16.26 9.95 -12.13
N SER A 62 -16.67 9.73 -10.87
CA SER A 62 -17.38 10.76 -10.09
C SER A 62 -17.05 10.65 -8.60
N GLY A 63 -17.42 11.69 -7.84
CA GLY A 63 -17.14 11.82 -6.42
C GLY A 63 -15.91 12.66 -6.11
N ASP A 64 -15.55 12.74 -4.84
CA ASP A 64 -14.41 13.49 -4.33
C ASP A 64 -13.47 12.64 -3.50
N LEU A 65 -12.17 12.72 -3.79
CA LEU A 65 -11.09 12.16 -3.00
C LEU A 65 -10.32 13.30 -2.32
N ILE A 66 -10.28 13.30 -1.00
CA ILE A 66 -9.37 14.16 -0.23
C ILE A 66 -8.27 13.26 0.33
N SER A 67 -7.02 13.57 -0.02
CA SER A 67 -5.85 12.83 0.44
C SER A 67 -4.82 13.79 1.01
N PHE A 68 -4.53 13.68 2.32
CA PHE A 68 -3.63 14.58 3.05
C PHE A 68 -3.95 16.06 2.80
N SER A 69 -5.23 16.42 2.93
CA SER A 69 -5.79 17.75 2.68
C SER A 69 -5.73 18.24 1.23
N LYS A 70 -5.37 17.37 0.27
CA LYS A 70 -5.41 17.66 -1.17
C LYS A 70 -6.71 17.14 -1.77
N LEU A 71 -7.50 18.04 -2.38
CA LEU A 71 -8.74 17.66 -3.05
C LEU A 71 -8.45 17.13 -4.46
N ASN A 72 -8.95 15.93 -4.75
CA ASN A 72 -8.85 15.28 -6.06
C ASN A 72 -7.41 15.28 -6.63
N PRO A 73 -6.41 14.84 -5.83
CA PRO A 73 -4.99 15.04 -6.14
C PRO A 73 -4.54 14.33 -7.41
N ILE A 74 -5.29 13.35 -7.88
CA ILE A 74 -4.96 12.65 -9.13
C ILE A 74 -5.06 13.55 -10.35
N ARG A 75 -5.86 14.62 -10.29
CA ARG A 75 -6.05 15.60 -11.35
C ARG A 75 -4.92 16.64 -11.42
N ASP A 76 -4.12 16.77 -10.35
CA ASP A 76 -2.95 17.65 -10.30
C ASP A 76 -1.66 16.83 -10.22
N ALA A 77 -0.77 16.99 -11.20
CA ALA A 77 0.47 16.22 -11.27
C ALA A 77 1.41 16.50 -10.08
N LYS A 78 1.44 17.74 -9.56
CA LYS A 78 2.31 18.12 -8.43
C LYS A 78 1.83 17.49 -7.13
N ASP A 79 0.52 17.54 -6.86
CA ASP A 79 -0.08 16.94 -5.68
C ASP A 79 0.06 15.42 -5.72
N ARG A 80 -0.23 14.80 -6.86
CA ARG A 80 -0.06 13.36 -7.08
C ARG A 80 1.38 12.90 -6.84
N ASP A 81 2.36 13.59 -7.43
CA ASP A 81 3.77 13.25 -7.29
C ASP A 81 4.28 13.49 -5.86
N TYR A 82 3.79 14.52 -5.18
CA TYR A 82 4.08 14.75 -3.77
C TYR A 82 3.57 13.60 -2.91
N LEU A 83 2.30 13.22 -3.07
CA LEU A 83 1.70 12.13 -2.29
C LEU A 83 2.44 10.82 -2.50
N ARG A 84 2.74 10.45 -3.74
CA ARG A 84 3.47 9.22 -4.06
C ARG A 84 4.91 9.22 -3.54
N ARG A 85 5.59 10.36 -3.46
CA ARG A 85 6.96 10.45 -2.96
C ARG A 85 7.05 10.52 -1.46
N GLU A 86 6.14 11.24 -0.80
CA GLU A 86 6.32 11.63 0.60
C GLU A 86 5.28 11.03 1.55
N LYS A 87 4.09 10.62 1.04
CA LYS A 87 2.96 10.25 1.88
C LYS A 87 2.51 8.81 1.74
N ILE A 88 2.56 8.25 0.53
CA ILE A 88 1.98 6.96 0.22
C ILE A 88 3.07 5.98 -0.20
N ALA A 89 3.17 4.85 0.51
CA ALA A 89 3.89 3.67 0.07
C ALA A 89 2.91 2.66 -0.51
N TYR A 90 3.34 1.85 -1.47
CA TYR A 90 2.51 0.84 -2.10
C TYR A 90 3.25 -0.49 -2.20
N LEU A 91 2.67 -1.54 -1.64
CA LEU A 91 3.13 -2.92 -1.77
C LEU A 91 2.22 -3.64 -2.76
N PHE A 92 2.72 -3.82 -3.98
CA PHE A 92 1.97 -4.41 -5.08
C PHE A 92 1.96 -5.94 -4.99
N GLN A 93 0.89 -6.56 -5.46
CA GLN A 93 0.76 -8.01 -5.57
C GLN A 93 1.87 -8.65 -6.42
N ASN A 94 2.32 -7.97 -7.49
CA ASN A 94 3.41 -8.38 -8.37
C ASN A 94 4.77 -7.81 -7.97
N PHE A 95 4.92 -7.38 -6.71
CA PHE A 95 6.13 -6.80 -6.10
C PHE A 95 6.57 -5.47 -6.73
N ALA A 96 6.31 -5.23 -8.02
CA ALA A 96 6.74 -4.07 -8.82
C ALA A 96 8.24 -3.77 -8.67
N LEU A 97 9.07 -4.80 -8.64
CA LEU A 97 10.53 -4.73 -8.70
C LEU A 97 10.98 -4.74 -10.16
N VAL A 98 12.10 -4.07 -10.43
CA VAL A 98 12.73 -4.12 -11.78
C VAL A 98 13.58 -5.38 -11.85
N GLU A 99 13.11 -6.39 -12.58
CA GLU A 99 13.65 -7.75 -12.57
C GLU A 99 15.13 -7.83 -12.99
N ASN A 100 15.54 -7.06 -14.00
CA ASN A 100 16.91 -7.05 -14.51
C ASN A 100 17.91 -6.22 -13.65
N MET A 101 17.41 -5.51 -12.64
CA MET A 101 18.23 -4.79 -11.68
C MET A 101 18.55 -5.65 -10.46
N THR A 102 19.66 -5.31 -9.80
CA THR A 102 19.98 -5.90 -8.49
C THR A 102 19.03 -5.38 -7.41
N VAL A 103 18.97 -6.09 -6.29
CA VAL A 103 18.27 -5.62 -5.09
C VAL A 103 18.76 -4.23 -4.69
N GLU A 104 20.08 -4.02 -4.66
CA GLU A 104 20.65 -2.71 -4.32
C GLU A 104 20.16 -1.59 -5.24
N GLU A 105 20.11 -1.82 -6.55
CA GLU A 105 19.64 -0.84 -7.52
C GLU A 105 18.14 -0.52 -7.31
N ASN A 106 17.30 -1.52 -7.09
CA ASN A 106 15.90 -1.33 -6.75
C ASN A 106 15.73 -0.49 -5.47
N MET A 107 16.53 -0.75 -4.44
CA MET A 107 16.51 0.02 -3.20
C MET A 107 16.98 1.47 -3.41
N LYS A 108 18.00 1.68 -4.24
CA LYS A 108 18.51 3.02 -4.60
C LYS A 108 17.46 3.87 -5.32
N LEU A 109 16.62 3.25 -6.17
CA LEU A 109 15.48 3.96 -6.80
C LEU A 109 14.51 4.50 -5.75
N ALA A 110 14.16 3.71 -4.76
CA ALA A 110 13.19 4.08 -3.72
C ALA A 110 13.71 5.19 -2.79
N ILE A 111 15.00 5.12 -2.40
CA ILE A 111 15.60 6.08 -1.48
C ILE A 111 16.12 7.35 -2.18
N LYS A 112 16.01 7.42 -3.51
CA LYS A 112 16.61 8.50 -4.32
C LYS A 112 16.31 9.90 -3.77
N TYR A 113 15.05 10.16 -3.44
CA TYR A 113 14.57 11.49 -3.01
C TYR A 113 14.59 11.69 -1.50
N ARG A 114 14.88 10.64 -0.72
CA ARG A 114 14.96 10.76 0.74
C ARG A 114 16.20 11.56 1.15
N LYS A 115 15.97 12.60 1.98
CA LYS A 115 17.03 13.46 2.52
C LYS A 115 17.60 12.83 3.80
N VAL A 116 18.50 11.86 3.66
CA VAL A 116 19.23 11.22 4.78
C VAL A 116 20.72 11.19 4.47
N LYS A 117 21.55 11.30 5.52
CA LYS A 117 23.02 11.32 5.38
C LYS A 117 23.57 9.97 4.95
N ASP A 118 23.04 8.88 5.53
CA ASP A 118 23.49 7.51 5.26
C ASP A 118 22.38 6.70 4.56
N LYS A 119 22.33 6.81 3.23
CA LYS A 119 21.41 6.03 2.41
C LYS A 119 21.78 4.55 2.39
N ALA A 120 23.06 4.22 2.41
CA ALA A 120 23.52 2.82 2.37
C ALA A 120 23.14 2.09 3.67
N GLY A 121 23.36 2.72 4.82
CA GLY A 121 22.93 2.17 6.10
C GLY A 121 21.41 1.97 6.21
N CYS A 122 20.61 2.91 5.67
CA CYS A 122 19.16 2.75 5.61
C CYS A 122 18.75 1.52 4.76
N ILE A 123 19.40 1.33 3.60
CA ILE A 123 19.13 0.16 2.72
C ILE A 123 19.50 -1.13 3.45
N THR A 124 20.70 -1.20 4.01
CA THR A 124 21.19 -2.40 4.73
C THR A 124 20.29 -2.75 5.91
N SER A 125 19.84 -1.75 6.67
CA SER A 125 18.95 -1.94 7.82
C SER A 125 17.57 -2.47 7.39
N ALA A 126 17.01 -1.94 6.31
CA ALA A 126 15.72 -2.40 5.79
C ALA A 126 15.80 -3.84 5.27
N LEU A 127 16.84 -4.19 4.51
CA LEU A 127 17.05 -5.55 4.01
C LEU A 127 17.31 -6.54 5.15
N ARG A 128 18.04 -6.12 6.19
CA ARG A 128 18.27 -6.94 7.39
C ARG A 128 16.96 -7.20 8.13
N ALA A 129 16.12 -6.18 8.28
CA ALA A 129 14.81 -6.32 8.92
C ALA A 129 13.90 -7.33 8.19
N MET A 130 14.12 -7.53 6.89
CA MET A 130 13.39 -8.49 6.05
C MET A 130 14.12 -9.81 5.84
N GLY A 131 15.32 -10.00 6.44
CA GLY A 131 16.08 -11.24 6.32
C GLY A 131 16.60 -11.52 4.90
N VAL A 132 16.90 -10.47 4.12
CA VAL A 132 17.37 -10.59 2.72
C VAL A 132 18.64 -9.77 2.44
N SER A 133 19.45 -9.52 3.46
CA SER A 133 20.68 -8.72 3.33
C SER A 133 21.73 -9.39 2.43
N ASP A 134 21.79 -10.72 2.43
CA ASP A 134 22.66 -11.55 1.60
C ASP A 134 22.36 -11.42 0.11
N LYS A 135 21.14 -10.98 -0.25
CA LYS A 135 20.67 -10.83 -1.62
C LYS A 135 20.97 -9.46 -2.24
N LEU A 136 21.68 -8.56 -1.53
CA LEU A 136 21.91 -7.17 -1.97
C LEU A 136 22.42 -7.06 -3.42
N LYS A 137 23.30 -7.97 -3.84
CA LYS A 137 23.92 -8.00 -5.16
C LYS A 137 23.24 -8.92 -6.18
N SER A 138 22.29 -9.72 -5.75
CA SER A 138 21.50 -10.60 -6.62
C SER A 138 20.57 -9.78 -7.49
N LYS A 139 20.35 -10.22 -8.73
CA LYS A 139 19.31 -9.66 -9.59
C LYS A 139 17.95 -10.18 -9.11
N VAL A 140 16.90 -9.36 -9.28
CA VAL A 140 15.58 -9.68 -8.77
C VAL A 140 15.03 -10.98 -9.36
N PHE A 141 15.27 -11.28 -10.64
CA PHE A 141 14.82 -12.51 -11.27
C PHE A 141 15.47 -13.79 -10.70
N GLU A 142 16.57 -13.68 -9.94
CA GLU A 142 17.24 -14.80 -9.26
C GLU A 142 16.61 -15.14 -7.91
N LEU A 143 15.69 -14.28 -7.41
CA LEU A 143 15.06 -14.42 -6.11
C LEU A 143 13.78 -15.27 -6.20
N SER A 144 13.52 -16.06 -5.15
CA SER A 144 12.20 -16.67 -4.95
C SER A 144 11.10 -15.61 -4.76
N GLY A 145 9.83 -15.98 -4.97
CA GLY A 145 8.70 -15.05 -4.76
C GLY A 145 8.66 -14.46 -3.36
N GLY A 146 8.95 -15.28 -2.33
CA GLY A 146 9.02 -14.80 -0.94
C GLY A 146 10.17 -13.81 -0.70
N GLU A 147 11.34 -14.05 -1.31
CA GLU A 147 12.46 -13.09 -1.25
C GLU A 147 12.12 -11.78 -1.98
N GLN A 148 11.49 -11.85 -3.14
CA GLN A 148 11.02 -10.67 -3.88
C GLN A 148 10.02 -9.86 -3.05
N GLN A 149 9.07 -10.51 -2.40
CA GLN A 149 8.11 -9.85 -1.52
C GLN A 149 8.80 -9.13 -0.36
N ARG A 150 9.77 -9.80 0.29
CA ARG A 150 10.54 -9.18 1.38
C ARG A 150 11.40 -8.02 0.90
N VAL A 151 11.98 -8.10 -0.29
CA VAL A 151 12.69 -6.97 -0.93
C VAL A 151 11.72 -5.82 -1.24
N ALA A 152 10.52 -6.10 -1.78
CA ALA A 152 9.49 -5.10 -2.02
C ALA A 152 9.03 -4.40 -0.73
N MET A 153 8.91 -5.15 0.37
CA MET A 153 8.62 -4.60 1.69
C MET A 153 9.77 -3.72 2.19
N ALA A 154 11.03 -4.19 2.12
CA ALA A 154 12.21 -3.40 2.47
C ALA A 154 12.30 -2.11 1.66
N ARG A 155 11.97 -2.15 0.37
CA ARG A 155 11.93 -0.99 -0.52
C ARG A 155 10.94 0.07 -0.04
N ASN A 156 9.77 -0.34 0.47
CA ASN A 156 8.82 0.61 1.05
C ASN A 156 9.35 1.23 2.35
N MET A 157 10.10 0.49 3.18
CA MET A 157 10.66 0.99 4.43
C MET A 157 11.74 2.07 4.25
N VAL A 158 12.44 2.12 3.11
CA VAL A 158 13.49 3.11 2.87
C VAL A 158 12.97 4.45 2.34
N LYS A 159 11.72 4.54 1.89
CA LYS A 159 11.12 5.81 1.46
C LYS A 159 10.31 6.44 2.60
N PRO A 160 10.10 7.76 2.61
CA PRO A 160 9.15 8.37 3.52
C PRO A 160 7.72 7.97 3.15
N PHE A 161 6.88 7.69 4.16
CA PHE A 161 5.44 7.52 3.99
C PHE A 161 4.71 7.69 5.32
N ASP A 162 3.43 8.01 5.24
CA ASP A 162 2.52 8.04 6.37
C ASP A 162 1.47 6.92 6.28
N ILE A 163 1.12 6.50 5.05
CA ILE A 163 0.22 5.38 4.77
C ILE A 163 0.88 4.35 3.85
N LEU A 164 0.75 3.06 4.19
CA LEU A 164 1.13 1.93 3.35
C LEU A 164 -0.13 1.25 2.82
N LEU A 165 -0.23 1.16 1.51
CA LEU A 165 -1.27 0.43 0.79
C LEU A 165 -0.71 -0.92 0.35
N ALA A 166 -1.33 -2.03 0.72
CA ALA A 166 -0.85 -3.37 0.42
C ALA A 166 -1.91 -4.18 -0.32
N ASP A 167 -1.59 -4.58 -1.54
CA ASP A 167 -2.48 -5.36 -2.41
C ASP A 167 -2.09 -6.84 -2.34
N GLU A 168 -2.93 -7.67 -1.73
CA GLU A 168 -2.74 -9.11 -1.51
C GLU A 168 -1.31 -9.46 -1.02
N PRO A 169 -0.82 -8.84 0.08
CA PRO A 169 0.60 -8.90 0.44
C PRO A 169 1.10 -10.29 0.83
N THR A 170 0.19 -11.25 1.06
CA THR A 170 0.50 -12.62 1.50
C THR A 170 0.03 -13.70 0.53
N GLY A 171 -0.62 -13.33 -0.57
CA GLY A 171 -1.43 -14.23 -1.41
C GLY A 171 -0.69 -15.38 -2.11
N SER A 172 0.64 -15.30 -2.25
CA SER A 172 1.45 -16.34 -2.92
C SER A 172 2.62 -16.84 -2.06
N LEU A 173 2.57 -16.58 -0.75
CA LEU A 173 3.65 -16.89 0.17
C LEU A 173 3.37 -18.20 0.93
N ASP A 174 4.44 -18.95 1.23
CA ASP A 174 4.39 -19.96 2.27
C ASP A 174 4.16 -19.34 3.66
N TYR A 175 3.88 -20.17 4.64
CA TYR A 175 3.53 -19.71 5.98
C TYR A 175 4.62 -18.84 6.64
N GLU A 176 5.89 -19.22 6.50
CA GLU A 176 6.99 -18.49 7.14
C GLU A 176 7.16 -17.10 6.53
N ASN A 177 7.19 -17.00 5.20
CA ASN A 177 7.28 -15.73 4.49
C ASN A 177 6.04 -14.84 4.74
N LYS A 178 4.85 -15.43 4.83
CA LYS A 178 3.62 -14.75 5.20
C LYS A 178 3.75 -14.09 6.57
N MET A 179 4.20 -14.83 7.59
CA MET A 179 4.34 -14.28 8.95
C MET A 179 5.33 -13.13 9.00
N ILE A 180 6.46 -13.21 8.28
CA ILE A 180 7.44 -12.10 8.21
C ILE A 180 6.78 -10.82 7.67
N VAL A 181 5.94 -10.93 6.64
CA VAL A 181 5.23 -9.78 6.06
C VAL A 181 4.21 -9.23 7.05
N ILE A 182 3.39 -10.09 7.66
CA ILE A 182 2.39 -9.71 8.66
C ILE A 182 3.04 -8.98 9.85
N ASP A 183 4.08 -9.55 10.44
CA ASP A 183 4.81 -8.96 11.57
C ASP A 183 5.41 -7.59 11.21
N SER A 184 5.85 -7.43 9.96
CA SER A 184 6.37 -6.16 9.47
C SER A 184 5.29 -5.10 9.35
N LEU A 185 4.09 -5.46 8.89
CA LEU A 185 2.93 -4.56 8.84
C LEU A 185 2.48 -4.14 10.25
N ILE A 186 2.42 -5.10 11.18
CA ILE A 186 2.11 -4.84 12.60
C ILE A 186 3.14 -3.88 13.21
N ARG A 187 4.43 -4.12 12.97
CA ARG A 187 5.49 -3.24 13.47
C ARG A 187 5.35 -1.82 12.94
N LEU A 188 5.10 -1.64 11.63
CA LEU A 188 4.88 -0.33 11.04
C LEU A 188 3.65 0.37 11.64
N SER A 189 2.57 -0.37 11.89
CA SER A 189 1.38 0.16 12.56
C SER A 189 1.71 0.63 13.98
N ASN A 190 2.47 -0.15 14.76
CA ASN A 190 2.91 0.21 16.10
C ASN A 190 3.86 1.43 16.11
N GLU A 191 4.57 1.67 15.00
CA GLU A 191 5.38 2.88 14.77
C GLU A 191 4.51 4.10 14.36
N GLY A 192 3.18 3.96 14.36
CA GLY A 192 2.22 5.03 14.06
C GLY A 192 1.94 5.23 12.58
N LYS A 193 2.32 4.27 11.71
CA LYS A 193 1.94 4.28 10.29
C LYS A 193 0.51 3.80 10.12
N THR A 194 -0.18 4.38 9.14
CA THR A 194 -1.49 3.90 8.69
C THR A 194 -1.30 2.76 7.70
N ILE A 195 -2.03 1.68 7.86
CA ILE A 195 -1.94 0.49 7.03
C ILE A 195 -3.30 0.21 6.39
N VAL A 196 -3.34 0.02 5.08
CA VAL A 196 -4.54 -0.45 4.37
C VAL A 196 -4.17 -1.67 3.56
N VAL A 197 -4.74 -2.80 3.91
CA VAL A 197 -4.55 -4.08 3.22
C VAL A 197 -5.81 -4.44 2.47
N VAL A 198 -5.71 -4.84 1.22
CA VAL A 198 -6.75 -5.59 0.54
C VAL A 198 -6.34 -7.06 0.51
N SER A 199 -7.17 -7.95 1.00
CA SER A 199 -6.85 -9.37 1.06
C SER A 199 -8.09 -10.25 1.18
N HIS A 200 -7.93 -11.53 0.85
CA HIS A 200 -8.87 -12.59 1.18
C HIS A 200 -8.41 -13.42 2.40
N ASP A 201 -7.25 -13.09 2.98
CA ASP A 201 -6.65 -13.81 4.09
C ASP A 201 -7.26 -13.40 5.44
N ASN A 202 -7.81 -14.39 6.15
CA ASN A 202 -8.51 -14.16 7.41
C ASN A 202 -7.58 -13.71 8.56
N ASP A 203 -6.26 -13.90 8.45
CA ASP A 203 -5.33 -13.47 9.51
C ASP A 203 -5.39 -11.95 9.70
N PHE A 204 -5.67 -11.20 8.64
CA PHE A 204 -5.83 -9.75 8.73
C PHE A 204 -7.08 -9.31 9.51
N LYS A 205 -8.11 -10.17 9.68
CA LYS A 205 -9.29 -9.83 10.51
C LYS A 205 -8.96 -9.65 11.98
N GLN A 206 -7.95 -10.38 12.46
CA GLN A 206 -7.56 -10.32 13.88
C GLN A 206 -6.63 -9.15 14.18
N ILE A 207 -5.97 -8.62 13.15
CA ILE A 207 -4.95 -7.58 13.27
C ILE A 207 -5.54 -6.19 12.99
N ALA A 208 -6.47 -6.11 12.02
CA ALA A 208 -7.08 -4.85 11.60
C ALA A 208 -7.99 -4.28 12.70
N ASN A 209 -7.87 -2.98 12.98
CA ASN A 209 -8.80 -2.31 13.88
C ASN A 209 -10.12 -1.92 13.18
N LYS A 210 -10.13 -1.93 11.84
CA LYS A 210 -11.34 -1.76 11.01
C LYS A 210 -11.31 -2.73 9.85
N SER A 211 -12.45 -3.33 9.55
CA SER A 211 -12.59 -4.25 8.42
C SER A 211 -13.76 -3.85 7.55
N TYR A 212 -13.56 -3.92 6.26
CA TYR A 212 -14.59 -3.62 5.25
C TYR A 212 -14.77 -4.77 4.29
N LEU A 213 -15.96 -4.90 3.74
CA LEU A 213 -16.27 -5.84 2.67
C LEU A 213 -16.67 -5.05 1.42
N ILE A 214 -16.03 -5.36 0.29
CA ILE A 214 -16.49 -4.92 -1.04
C ILE A 214 -17.29 -6.06 -1.66
N GLU A 215 -18.54 -5.77 -1.97
CA GLU A 215 -19.46 -6.69 -2.61
C GLU A 215 -20.47 -5.89 -3.46
N SER A 216 -20.79 -6.39 -4.68
CA SER A 216 -21.73 -5.74 -5.59
C SER A 216 -21.44 -4.24 -5.81
N ALA A 217 -20.17 -3.92 -6.11
CA ALA A 217 -19.64 -2.57 -6.33
C ALA A 217 -19.75 -1.59 -5.13
N SER A 218 -20.22 -2.02 -3.97
CA SER A 218 -20.38 -1.20 -2.77
C SER A 218 -19.42 -1.65 -1.65
N ILE A 219 -19.18 -0.76 -0.69
CA ILE A 219 -18.37 -1.05 0.50
C ILE A 219 -19.20 -0.95 1.76
N ARG A 220 -19.00 -1.87 2.68
CA ARG A 220 -19.61 -1.81 4.02
C ARG A 220 -18.61 -2.19 5.09
N GLU A 221 -18.71 -1.53 6.25
CA GLU A 221 -17.91 -1.90 7.41
C GLU A 221 -18.40 -3.25 7.97
N MET A 222 -17.45 -4.10 8.32
CA MET A 222 -17.70 -5.38 8.97
C MET A 222 -17.67 -5.17 10.50
N ARG A 223 -18.62 -5.77 11.18
CA ARG A 223 -18.65 -5.78 12.67
C ARG A 223 -17.79 -6.88 13.23
#